data_d98135caf111afb9da46c5bd61ae8aa3
#
_entry.id   d98135caf111afb9da46c5bd61ae8aa3
#
_cell.length_a   1.000
_cell.length_b   1.000
_cell.length_c   1.000
_cell.angle_alpha   90.00
_cell.angle_beta   90.00
_cell.angle_gamma   90.00
#
_symmetry.space_group_name_H-M   'P 1'
#
loop_
_entity.id
_entity.type
_entity.pdbx_description
1 polymer ?
#
loop_
_entity_poly.entity_id
_entity_poly.type
_entity_poly.pdbx_seq_one_letter_code
_entity_poly.pdbx_strand_id
1 'polypeptide(L)'
;MEGKYNHNNKTSAILLIMFNIKYIFALWMGFSVTFAQWSDDPGNPQMLGNGIQPQVQATSDGGVYIAWLTNSNYHVYLQRLDSEGITQFTDGGMLISDNNNASWIAVYHLNLAVDSEDNAIITLVDQRTGPWEVYAYKVAIDGTMVWGTDGLTLSASGIDNISPRLAVFPDNSVVVTWS
;
A
#
# COMPACT_ATOMS: atom_id res chain seq x y z
N MET A 1 -68.35 28.78 35.51
CA MET A 1 -66.89 28.55 35.67
C MET A 1 -66.32 28.22 34.34
N GLU A 2 -65.76 29.22 33.65
CA GLU A 2 -65.17 29.05 32.33
C GLU A 2 -63.69 28.68 32.48
N GLY A 3 -63.34 27.52 31.94
CA GLY A 3 -61.95 27.07 31.90
C GLY A 3 -61.20 27.75 30.74
N LYS A 4 -60.29 28.66 31.06
CA LYS A 4 -59.35 29.23 30.07
C LYS A 4 -58.39 28.14 29.58
N TYR A 5 -58.56 27.75 28.35
CA TYR A 5 -57.58 26.91 27.64
C TYR A 5 -56.32 27.76 27.34
N ASN A 6 -55.22 27.33 27.89
CA ASN A 6 -53.93 28.00 27.72
C ASN A 6 -53.30 27.61 26.37
N HIS A 7 -53.47 28.45 25.37
CA HIS A 7 -53.02 28.22 23.98
C HIS A 7 -51.50 28.41 23.79
N ASN A 8 -50.76 28.82 24.85
CA ASN A 8 -49.37 29.26 24.70
C ASN A 8 -48.34 28.10 24.81
N ASN A 9 -48.74 26.92 25.31
CA ASN A 9 -47.76 25.81 25.48
C ASN A 9 -47.53 24.98 24.22
N LYS A 10 -48.43 25.03 23.24
CA LYS A 10 -48.26 24.26 21.99
C LYS A 10 -47.31 24.91 20.98
N THR A 11 -47.28 26.24 20.96
CA THR A 11 -46.42 26.99 20.03
C THR A 11 -44.94 26.92 20.43
N SER A 12 -44.66 26.92 21.73
CA SER A 12 -43.29 26.78 22.25
C SER A 12 -42.68 25.39 21.97
N ALA A 13 -43.51 24.32 22.07
CA ALA A 13 -43.01 22.96 21.79
C ALA A 13 -42.70 22.75 20.31
N ILE A 14 -43.52 23.30 19.39
CA ILE A 14 -43.28 23.22 17.97
C ILE A 14 -42.06 24.04 17.53
N LEU A 15 -41.83 25.19 18.14
CA LEU A 15 -40.67 26.02 17.85
C LEU A 15 -39.38 25.36 18.34
N LEU A 16 -39.42 24.68 19.50
CA LEU A 16 -38.25 23.97 20.05
C LEU A 16 -37.85 22.74 19.17
N ILE A 17 -38.87 22.02 18.67
CA ILE A 17 -38.62 20.87 17.75
C ILE A 17 -38.08 21.35 16.41
N MET A 18 -38.58 22.46 15.88
CA MET A 18 -38.05 23.02 14.63
C MET A 18 -36.64 23.57 14.78
N PHE A 19 -36.27 24.10 15.96
CA PHE A 19 -34.91 24.57 16.21
C PHE A 19 -33.92 23.41 16.30
N ASN A 20 -34.29 22.32 16.92
CA ASN A 20 -33.43 21.12 17.02
C ASN A 20 -33.23 20.45 15.66
N ILE A 21 -34.27 20.40 14.82
CA ILE A 21 -34.14 19.83 13.46
C ILE A 21 -33.21 20.69 12.60
N LYS A 22 -33.22 21.99 12.69
CA LYS A 22 -32.31 22.88 11.95
C LYS A 22 -30.85 22.69 12.38
N TYR A 23 -30.59 22.47 13.66
CA TYR A 23 -29.24 22.22 14.16
C TYR A 23 -28.75 20.80 13.79
N ILE A 24 -29.61 19.81 13.77
CA ILE A 24 -29.27 18.46 13.32
C ILE A 24 -28.93 18.48 11.81
N PHE A 25 -29.70 19.22 10.98
CA PHE A 25 -29.39 19.36 9.56
C PHE A 25 -28.11 20.19 9.32
N ALA A 26 -27.86 21.23 10.10
CA ALA A 26 -26.63 22.03 10.01
C ALA A 26 -25.39 21.24 10.47
N LEU A 27 -25.54 20.34 11.45
CA LEU A 27 -24.46 19.45 11.88
C LEU A 27 -24.16 18.34 10.84
N TRP A 28 -25.18 17.93 10.06
CA TRP A 28 -25.01 16.93 8.98
C TRP A 28 -24.38 17.52 7.71
N MET A 29 -24.58 18.81 7.43
CA MET A 29 -23.94 19.48 6.29
C MET A 29 -22.48 19.91 6.57
N GLY A 30 -22.02 19.81 7.83
CA GLY A 30 -20.65 20.16 8.21
C GLY A 30 -19.66 18.99 8.15
N PHE A 31 -20.11 17.75 7.95
CA PHE A 31 -19.25 16.62 7.63
C PHE A 31 -19.03 16.60 6.11
N SER A 32 -18.19 17.49 5.62
CA SER A 32 -17.44 17.21 4.41
C SER A 32 -16.54 16.03 4.75
N VAL A 33 -16.94 14.81 4.40
CA VAL A 33 -16.00 13.71 4.28
C VAL A 33 -15.10 14.13 3.12
N THR A 34 -14.02 14.80 3.42
CA THR A 34 -12.91 14.91 2.49
C THR A 34 -12.37 13.50 2.38
N PHE A 35 -12.82 12.77 1.38
CA PHE A 35 -12.04 11.65 0.90
C PHE A 35 -10.71 12.28 0.48
N ALA A 36 -9.65 11.98 1.17
CA ALA A 36 -8.34 12.32 0.70
C ALA A 36 -8.21 11.66 -0.66
N GLN A 37 -8.08 12.49 -1.66
CA GLN A 37 -8.04 12.07 -3.04
C GLN A 37 -6.58 12.14 -3.45
N TRP A 38 -6.08 11.03 -3.94
CA TRP A 38 -4.79 10.99 -4.62
C TRP A 38 -4.74 12.09 -5.67
N SER A 39 -3.59 12.71 -5.85
CA SER A 39 -3.44 13.74 -6.89
C SER A 39 -3.83 13.16 -8.25
N ASP A 40 -4.81 13.76 -8.91
CA ASP A 40 -5.24 13.45 -10.27
C ASP A 40 -4.66 14.45 -11.30
N ASP A 41 -3.78 15.34 -10.84
CA ASP A 41 -3.10 16.32 -11.71
C ASP A 41 -1.89 15.68 -12.40
N PRO A 42 -1.98 15.32 -13.71
CA PRO A 42 -0.85 14.76 -14.44
C PRO A 42 0.29 15.76 -14.64
N GLY A 43 0.06 17.05 -14.42
CA GLY A 43 1.08 18.09 -14.45
C GLY A 43 1.91 18.17 -13.17
N ASN A 44 1.46 17.53 -12.10
CA ASN A 44 2.14 17.51 -10.79
C ASN A 44 2.10 16.11 -10.17
N PRO A 45 2.74 15.08 -10.79
CA PRO A 45 2.77 13.74 -10.27
C PRO A 45 3.58 13.67 -8.98
N GLN A 46 3.14 12.80 -8.04
CA GLN A 46 3.93 12.51 -6.85
C GLN A 46 5.16 11.66 -7.22
N MET A 47 6.34 12.20 -6.94
CA MET A 47 7.60 11.48 -7.15
C MET A 47 7.92 10.62 -5.94
N LEU A 48 7.97 9.30 -6.11
CA LEU A 48 8.25 8.32 -5.05
C LEU A 48 9.71 7.86 -5.04
N GLY A 49 10.35 7.88 -6.18
CA GLY A 49 11.72 7.43 -6.37
C GLY A 49 12.12 7.51 -7.84
N ASN A 50 13.36 7.13 -8.13
CA ASN A 50 13.87 7.09 -9.50
C ASN A 50 14.25 5.64 -9.84
N GLY A 51 13.57 5.06 -10.81
CA GLY A 51 13.79 3.65 -11.13
C GLY A 51 13.07 3.17 -12.38
N ILE A 52 13.12 1.86 -12.55
CA ILE A 52 12.54 1.13 -13.68
C ILE A 52 11.69 -0.03 -13.16
N GLN A 53 10.84 -0.59 -14.04
CA GLN A 53 9.99 -1.75 -13.78
C GLN A 53 9.14 -1.65 -12.49
N PRO A 54 8.39 -0.56 -12.29
CA PRO A 54 7.56 -0.45 -11.11
C PRO A 54 6.49 -1.55 -11.09
N GLN A 55 6.28 -2.13 -9.91
CA GLN A 55 5.18 -3.02 -9.59
C GLN A 55 4.28 -2.32 -8.58
N VAL A 56 2.97 -2.44 -8.72
CA VAL A 56 1.99 -1.79 -7.85
C VAL A 56 0.98 -2.81 -7.36
N GLN A 57 0.69 -2.80 -6.06
CA GLN A 57 -0.34 -3.64 -5.45
C GLN A 57 -1.14 -2.83 -4.42
N ALA A 58 -2.46 -2.91 -4.51
CA ALA A 58 -3.36 -2.29 -3.55
C ALA A 58 -3.36 -3.04 -2.22
N THR A 59 -3.59 -2.31 -1.12
CA THR A 59 -3.80 -2.83 0.23
C THR A 59 -5.28 -2.75 0.63
N SER A 60 -5.70 -3.52 1.65
CA SER A 60 -7.11 -3.59 2.07
C SER A 60 -7.59 -2.29 2.73
N ASP A 61 -6.67 -1.48 3.25
CA ASP A 61 -6.92 -0.17 3.87
C ASP A 61 -7.07 0.99 2.87
N GLY A 62 -7.03 0.69 1.56
CA GLY A 62 -7.14 1.68 0.48
C GLY A 62 -5.82 2.32 0.08
N GLY A 63 -4.71 1.88 0.64
CA GLY A 63 -3.35 2.26 0.25
C GLY A 63 -2.79 1.41 -0.90
N VAL A 64 -1.50 1.56 -1.16
CA VAL A 64 -0.77 0.76 -2.15
C VAL A 64 0.68 0.55 -1.74
N TYR A 65 1.26 -0.55 -2.20
CA TYR A 65 2.70 -0.71 -2.30
C TYR A 65 3.18 -0.50 -3.73
N ILE A 66 4.34 0.13 -3.85
CA ILE A 66 5.07 0.28 -5.09
C ILE A 66 6.49 -0.24 -4.89
N ALA A 67 6.91 -1.23 -5.68
CA ALA A 67 8.28 -1.73 -5.70
C ALA A 67 8.93 -1.39 -7.06
N TRP A 68 10.21 -1.06 -7.05
CA TRP A 68 10.96 -0.73 -8.28
C TRP A 68 12.43 -1.09 -8.16
N LEU A 69 13.12 -1.08 -9.30
CA LEU A 69 14.56 -1.24 -9.43
C LEU A 69 15.21 0.11 -9.71
N THR A 70 16.36 0.39 -9.11
CA THR A 70 17.15 1.56 -9.49
C THR A 70 17.79 1.41 -10.86
N ASN A 71 17.99 2.52 -11.57
CA ASN A 71 18.54 2.50 -12.94
C ASN A 71 20.01 2.09 -13.04
N SER A 72 20.80 2.32 -11.99
CA SER A 72 22.26 2.16 -12.05
C SER A 72 22.74 0.82 -11.47
N ASN A 73 22.16 0.41 -10.35
CA ASN A 73 22.64 -0.75 -9.57
C ASN A 73 21.59 -1.85 -9.48
N TYR A 74 20.38 -1.60 -9.99
CA TYR A 74 19.23 -2.51 -9.91
C TYR A 74 18.88 -2.93 -8.48
N HIS A 75 19.16 -2.06 -7.51
CA HIS A 75 18.72 -2.25 -6.13
C HIS A 75 17.19 -2.19 -6.07
N VAL A 76 16.60 -3.02 -5.23
CA VAL A 76 15.14 -3.11 -5.07
C VAL A 76 14.70 -2.21 -3.94
N TYR A 77 13.75 -1.34 -4.24
CA TYR A 77 13.10 -0.44 -3.28
C TYR A 77 11.61 -0.71 -3.20
N LEU A 78 11.04 -0.40 -2.05
CA LEU A 78 9.62 -0.48 -1.77
C LEU A 78 9.16 0.84 -1.13
N GLN A 79 8.04 1.37 -1.59
CA GLN A 79 7.32 2.44 -0.90
C GLN A 79 5.89 1.98 -0.63
N ARG A 80 5.32 2.44 0.46
CA ARG A 80 3.92 2.30 0.78
C ARG A 80 3.28 3.68 0.85
N LEU A 81 2.12 3.84 0.23
CA LEU A 81 1.27 5.00 0.40
C LEU A 81 0.00 4.53 1.11
N ASP A 82 -0.50 5.37 2.02
CA ASP A 82 -1.80 5.15 2.64
C ASP A 82 -2.96 5.54 1.68
N SER A 83 -4.19 5.44 2.18
CA SER A 83 -5.39 5.80 1.42
C SER A 83 -5.44 7.28 1.02
N GLU A 84 -4.62 8.12 1.65
CA GLU A 84 -4.49 9.55 1.38
C GLU A 84 -3.34 9.88 0.42
N GLY A 85 -2.60 8.86 -0.04
CA GLY A 85 -1.45 9.02 -0.90
C GLY A 85 -0.18 9.50 -0.17
N ILE A 86 -0.17 9.44 1.16
CA ILE A 86 0.99 9.85 1.97
C ILE A 86 1.97 8.68 2.07
N THR A 87 3.24 8.96 1.79
CA THR A 87 4.32 7.96 1.91
C THR A 87 4.52 7.51 3.35
N GLN A 88 4.61 6.22 3.56
CA GLN A 88 4.71 5.60 4.88
C GLN A 88 6.15 5.18 5.22
N PHE A 89 7.01 5.02 4.22
CA PHE A 89 8.43 4.74 4.40
C PHE A 89 9.27 6.01 4.16
N THR A 90 10.58 5.91 4.32
CA THR A 90 11.51 7.02 4.11
C THR A 90 11.38 7.61 2.69
N ASP A 91 11.73 8.89 2.54
CA ASP A 91 11.80 9.53 1.23
C ASP A 91 12.71 8.74 0.29
N GLY A 92 12.20 8.48 -0.93
CA GLY A 92 12.88 7.64 -1.89
C GLY A 92 12.66 6.13 -1.70
N GLY A 93 11.84 5.73 -0.72
CA GLY A 93 11.48 4.35 -0.44
C GLY A 93 12.45 3.62 0.49
N MET A 94 12.01 2.46 0.96
CA MET A 94 12.77 1.53 1.78
C MET A 94 13.61 0.62 0.89
N LEU A 95 14.89 0.49 1.18
CA LEU A 95 15.77 -0.48 0.51
C LEU A 95 15.39 -1.91 0.93
N ILE A 96 15.11 -2.76 -0.06
CA ILE A 96 14.80 -4.19 0.15
C ILE A 96 16.03 -5.05 -0.12
N SER A 97 16.73 -4.78 -1.22
CA SER A 97 17.94 -5.51 -1.56
C SER A 97 18.90 -4.61 -2.35
N ASP A 98 20.16 -4.60 -1.93
CA ASP A 98 21.27 -3.95 -2.60
C ASP A 98 22.28 -4.97 -3.19
N ASN A 99 21.90 -6.25 -3.22
CA ASN A 99 22.72 -7.28 -3.80
C ASN A 99 22.94 -7.03 -5.30
N ASN A 100 24.11 -7.42 -5.77
CA ASN A 100 24.49 -7.22 -7.17
C ASN A 100 23.62 -8.05 -8.10
N ASN A 101 22.89 -7.38 -8.94
CA ASN A 101 21.93 -7.97 -9.84
C ASN A 101 22.37 -7.95 -11.29
N ALA A 102 23.56 -7.58 -11.64
CA ALA A 102 24.00 -7.41 -13.01
C ALA A 102 22.88 -6.87 -13.97
N SER A 103 23.19 -6.55 -15.20
CA SER A 103 22.28 -5.82 -16.12
C SER A 103 21.03 -6.59 -16.59
N TRP A 104 20.87 -7.86 -16.23
CA TRP A 104 19.80 -8.72 -16.77
C TRP A 104 18.51 -8.74 -15.95
N ILE A 105 18.50 -8.18 -14.75
CA ILE A 105 17.30 -8.20 -13.89
C ILE A 105 16.13 -7.45 -14.53
N ALA A 106 16.40 -6.49 -15.40
CA ALA A 106 15.39 -5.81 -16.19
C ALA A 106 14.54 -6.75 -17.07
N VAL A 107 15.07 -7.94 -17.37
CA VAL A 107 14.39 -8.97 -18.15
C VAL A 107 13.70 -9.99 -17.24
N TYR A 108 14.17 -10.18 -16.01
CA TYR A 108 13.77 -11.29 -15.14
C TYR A 108 12.76 -10.95 -14.05
N HIS A 109 12.19 -9.77 -14.10
CA HIS A 109 11.03 -9.31 -13.36
C HIS A 109 11.07 -9.42 -11.84
N LEU A 110 11.10 -8.25 -11.22
CA LEU A 110 10.60 -8.01 -9.88
C LEU A 110 9.10 -8.37 -9.83
N ASN A 111 8.64 -9.11 -8.82
CA ASN A 111 7.22 -9.31 -8.56
C ASN A 111 6.86 -8.78 -7.17
N LEU A 112 5.65 -8.26 -7.06
CA LEU A 112 5.05 -7.77 -5.84
C LEU A 112 3.65 -8.36 -5.70
N ALA A 113 3.30 -8.83 -4.51
CA ALA A 113 1.95 -9.18 -4.10
C ALA A 113 1.72 -8.71 -2.66
N VAL A 114 0.46 -8.75 -2.22
CA VAL A 114 0.06 -8.37 -0.86
C VAL A 114 -0.74 -9.52 -0.26
N ASP A 115 -0.47 -9.85 0.99
CA ASP A 115 -1.25 -10.87 1.73
C ASP A 115 -2.47 -10.25 2.44
N SER A 116 -3.28 -11.08 3.11
CA SER A 116 -4.51 -10.63 3.77
C SER A 116 -4.27 -9.76 5.02
N GLU A 117 -3.03 -9.64 5.47
CA GLU A 117 -2.59 -8.77 6.57
C GLU A 117 -1.92 -7.48 6.06
N ASP A 118 -2.05 -7.21 4.75
CA ASP A 118 -1.41 -6.09 4.05
C ASP A 118 0.12 -6.09 4.14
N ASN A 119 0.76 -7.27 4.30
CA ASN A 119 2.21 -7.36 4.15
C ASN A 119 2.59 -7.44 2.66
N ALA A 120 3.63 -6.74 2.25
CA ALA A 120 4.19 -6.85 0.92
C ALA A 120 5.03 -8.13 0.79
N ILE A 121 4.78 -8.92 -0.25
CA ILE A 121 5.58 -10.07 -0.63
C ILE A 121 6.30 -9.72 -1.93
N ILE A 122 7.62 -9.79 -1.93
CA ILE A 122 8.47 -9.44 -3.07
C ILE A 122 9.30 -10.64 -3.46
N THR A 123 9.35 -10.96 -4.76
CA THR A 123 10.32 -11.92 -5.30
C THR A 123 11.21 -11.25 -6.32
N LEU A 124 12.47 -11.60 -6.27
CA LEU A 124 13.50 -11.09 -7.15
C LEU A 124 14.55 -12.18 -7.43
N VAL A 125 15.45 -11.91 -8.34
CA VAL A 125 16.67 -12.70 -8.56
C VAL A 125 17.90 -11.83 -8.34
N ASP A 126 18.95 -12.41 -7.79
CA ASP A 126 20.25 -11.76 -7.70
C ASP A 126 21.39 -12.79 -7.76
N GLN A 127 22.63 -12.30 -7.78
CA GLN A 127 23.84 -13.10 -7.93
C GLN A 127 24.72 -13.06 -6.67
N ARG A 128 24.12 -12.88 -5.47
CA ARG A 128 24.92 -12.81 -4.22
C ARG A 128 25.75 -14.06 -3.94
N THR A 129 25.35 -15.19 -4.51
CA THR A 129 26.04 -16.50 -4.39
C THR A 129 26.79 -16.91 -5.65
N GLY A 130 26.75 -16.11 -6.72
CA GLY A 130 27.41 -16.36 -8.01
C GLY A 130 26.43 -16.59 -9.16
N PRO A 131 25.67 -17.68 -9.21
CA PRO A 131 24.60 -17.86 -10.21
C PRO A 131 23.40 -16.96 -9.88
N TRP A 132 22.47 -16.81 -10.83
CA TRP A 132 21.18 -16.19 -10.59
C TRP A 132 20.31 -17.10 -9.72
N GLU A 133 19.90 -16.60 -8.59
CA GLU A 133 19.03 -17.34 -7.67
C GLU A 133 17.83 -16.51 -7.26
N VAL A 134 16.74 -17.19 -6.90
CA VAL A 134 15.46 -16.59 -6.53
C VAL A 134 15.42 -16.34 -5.02
N TYR A 135 15.06 -15.11 -4.66
CA TYR A 135 14.87 -14.67 -3.28
C TYR A 135 13.48 -14.14 -3.08
N ALA A 136 12.98 -14.26 -1.86
CA ALA A 136 11.71 -13.67 -1.45
C ALA A 136 11.86 -12.86 -0.16
N TYR A 137 11.12 -11.77 -0.09
CA TYR A 137 11.03 -10.88 1.06
C TYR A 137 9.57 -10.72 1.47
N LYS A 138 9.34 -10.61 2.78
CA LYS A 138 8.06 -10.21 3.33
C LYS A 138 8.28 -8.98 4.20
N VAL A 139 7.56 -7.91 3.90
CA VAL A 139 7.65 -6.62 4.60
C VAL A 139 6.29 -6.31 5.20
N ALA A 140 6.25 -6.15 6.51
CA ALA A 140 5.04 -5.76 7.22
C ALA A 140 4.66 -4.30 6.94
N ILE A 141 3.44 -3.95 7.27
CA ILE A 141 2.86 -2.61 7.04
C ILE A 141 3.67 -1.50 7.70
N ASP A 142 4.38 -1.78 8.78
CA ASP A 142 5.28 -0.86 9.51
C ASP A 142 6.72 -0.82 8.95
N GLY A 143 7.01 -1.57 7.89
CA GLY A 143 8.33 -1.69 7.28
C GLY A 143 9.22 -2.77 7.90
N THR A 144 8.72 -3.58 8.85
CA THR A 144 9.51 -4.68 9.41
C THR A 144 9.78 -5.76 8.37
N MET A 145 11.05 -6.15 8.19
CA MET A 145 11.47 -7.24 7.30
C MET A 145 11.18 -8.59 7.99
N VAL A 146 9.98 -9.15 7.77
CA VAL A 146 9.47 -10.34 8.46
C VAL A 146 10.32 -11.59 8.20
N TRP A 147 10.83 -11.74 6.99
CA TRP A 147 11.71 -12.85 6.61
C TRP A 147 13.20 -12.53 6.72
N GLY A 148 13.53 -11.48 7.48
CA GLY A 148 14.91 -11.00 7.68
C GLY A 148 15.38 -10.07 6.56
N THR A 149 16.48 -9.37 6.82
CA THR A 149 17.04 -8.36 5.91
C THR A 149 17.62 -8.96 4.63
N ASP A 150 18.04 -10.23 4.67
CA ASP A 150 18.57 -10.95 3.50
C ASP A 150 17.47 -11.69 2.72
N GLY A 151 16.25 -11.73 3.27
CA GLY A 151 15.13 -12.50 2.71
C GLY A 151 15.33 -14.01 2.80
N LEU A 152 14.45 -14.75 2.13
CA LEU A 152 14.53 -16.21 1.99
C LEU A 152 15.16 -16.58 0.65
N THR A 153 16.17 -17.44 0.68
CA THR A 153 16.69 -18.10 -0.52
C THR A 153 15.71 -19.20 -0.93
N LEU A 154 15.11 -19.08 -2.12
CA LEU A 154 14.15 -20.06 -2.63
C LEU A 154 14.80 -21.08 -3.57
N SER A 155 15.85 -20.68 -4.30
CA SER A 155 16.64 -21.59 -5.12
C SER A 155 18.11 -21.57 -4.66
N ALA A 156 18.77 -22.70 -4.68
CA ALA A 156 20.17 -22.87 -4.30
C ALA A 156 20.77 -24.04 -5.09
N SER A 157 20.52 -24.01 -6.41
CA SER A 157 20.87 -25.15 -7.30
C SER A 157 22.30 -25.08 -7.86
N GLY A 158 22.98 -23.94 -7.68
CA GLY A 158 24.28 -23.68 -8.28
C GLY A 158 24.25 -23.46 -9.80
N ILE A 159 23.04 -23.34 -10.37
CA ILE A 159 22.76 -22.95 -11.76
C ILE A 159 21.82 -21.75 -11.77
N ASP A 160 21.71 -21.06 -12.90
CA ASP A 160 20.82 -19.91 -13.03
C ASP A 160 19.34 -20.31 -12.88
N ASN A 161 18.66 -19.64 -11.98
CA ASN A 161 17.22 -19.72 -11.73
C ASN A 161 16.63 -18.32 -11.89
N ILE A 162 15.72 -18.17 -12.83
CA ILE A 162 15.25 -16.85 -13.29
C ILE A 162 13.75 -16.80 -13.45
N SER A 163 13.24 -15.62 -13.76
CA SER A 163 11.83 -15.37 -14.07
C SER A 163 10.85 -15.80 -12.98
N PRO A 164 11.05 -15.44 -11.71
CA PRO A 164 10.13 -15.81 -10.66
C PRO A 164 8.72 -15.32 -10.97
N ARG A 165 7.72 -16.09 -10.53
CA ARG A 165 6.32 -15.70 -10.50
C ARG A 165 5.77 -16.00 -9.11
N LEU A 166 4.94 -15.11 -8.62
CA LEU A 166 4.46 -15.06 -7.26
C LEU A 166 2.93 -15.10 -7.23
N ALA A 167 2.38 -15.92 -6.34
CA ALA A 167 0.97 -15.87 -5.97
C ALA A 167 0.83 -15.99 -4.46
N VAL A 168 -0.11 -15.23 -3.88
CA VAL A 168 -0.49 -15.29 -2.47
C VAL A 168 -1.91 -15.81 -2.37
N PHE A 169 -2.15 -16.76 -1.47
CA PHE A 169 -3.46 -17.36 -1.24
C PHE A 169 -4.18 -16.68 -0.07
N PRO A 170 -5.52 -16.85 0.05
CA PRO A 170 -6.29 -16.24 1.13
C PRO A 170 -5.89 -16.66 2.55
N ASP A 171 -5.21 -17.80 2.70
CA ASP A 171 -4.65 -18.27 3.96
C ASP A 171 -3.22 -17.77 4.24
N ASN A 172 -2.77 -16.78 3.45
CA ASN A 172 -1.43 -16.20 3.48
C ASN A 172 -0.30 -17.16 3.08
N SER A 173 -0.63 -18.35 2.55
CA SER A 173 0.38 -19.18 1.91
C SER A 173 0.88 -18.53 0.61
N VAL A 174 2.16 -18.70 0.32
CA VAL A 174 2.83 -18.10 -0.82
C VAL A 174 3.38 -19.19 -1.72
N VAL A 175 3.08 -19.09 -3.01
CA VAL A 175 3.66 -19.96 -4.03
C VAL A 175 4.54 -19.13 -4.95
N VAL A 176 5.76 -19.61 -5.15
CA VAL A 176 6.72 -19.01 -6.09
C VAL A 176 7.15 -20.09 -7.07
N THR A 177 7.17 -19.76 -8.34
CA THR A 177 7.68 -20.62 -9.43
C THR A 177 8.78 -19.88 -10.19
N TRP A 178 9.71 -20.60 -10.76
CA TRP A 178 10.80 -20.06 -11.57
C TRP A 178 11.24 -21.05 -12.65
N SER A 179 12.14 -20.65 -13.54
CA SER A 179 12.71 -21.47 -14.63
C SER A 179 14.23 -21.46 -14.58
#